data_40ff4dfdf26d9e11805438b43814d786
#
_entry.id   40ff4dfdf26d9e11805438b43814d786
#
_cell.length_a   1.000
_cell.length_b   1.000
_cell.length_c   1.000
_cell.angle_alpha   90.00
_cell.angle_beta   90.00
_cell.angle_gamma   90.00
#
_symmetry.space_group_name_H-M   'P 1'
#
loop_
_entity.id
_entity.type
_entity.pdbx_description
1 polymer ?
#
loop_
_entity_poly.entity_id
_entity_poly.type
_entity_poly.pdbx_seq_one_letter_code
_entity_poly.pdbx_strand_id
1 'polypeptide(L)'
;MVAKGYSHLPFLSLIVLSSLVAVLFQGSRGLYETTEGRYAECAREMLLRGDFLEPTLDFQPHWTKPPLTYWAIATGIALLGRNEWGARAYLIPTFCLLVATVYLIGDRLWGKEVAFHCGLVYATSLFPVVSANIVSADTMLALWEALAVLGFWISVRSKKKRGFALMWFSLGMGFLTKGPPSLIPLLAILPVYALVKRQEQDTPSLISAVGVLLFSTAGLTWYGYEGLRHPGLIPYWIRHEVVGHVFTRESARNPQWYKAILIYGPTLILGALPWLGVLVLKSKVLLWSHTNGLIARHRGRKIEWSFIGLSFVLPLIAFSLSQSKLPFYILPLFLPVSLAIGRGLYLLVKDQRIKLSTLVWVVCITVITMVAAKGIAAHTPFPKDMRRLALAITSETSATDRPQIIVLGDDPLYGLEFYLDRLLVRVSWTEGGETSALPFNRLQEAIGVGRDQGESIFVLVHNKGLVRFLRKLSKVLGEECLERPIQVIANGSLEDRPCRLKKIDEHWSMIRIRPGSTASPEKTAK
;
A
#
# COMPACT_ATOMS: atom_id res chain seq x y z
N MET A 1 -9.06 4.61 48.61
CA MET A 1 -10.14 4.20 47.69
C MET A 1 -10.32 5.17 46.54
N VAL A 2 -9.25 5.50 45.80
CA VAL A 2 -9.32 6.39 44.62
C VAL A 2 -8.28 5.88 43.62
N ALA A 3 -8.58 4.96 42.73
CA ALA A 3 -7.75 4.67 41.53
C ALA A 3 -8.26 3.52 40.63
N LYS A 4 -9.56 3.19 40.65
CA LYS A 4 -10.09 2.16 39.73
C LYS A 4 -10.67 2.71 38.41
N GLY A 5 -10.85 4.03 38.25
CA GLY A 5 -11.50 4.63 37.07
C GLY A 5 -10.57 5.01 35.90
N TYR A 6 -9.25 5.16 36.12
CA TYR A 6 -8.34 5.72 35.10
C TYR A 6 -7.52 4.69 34.32
N SER A 7 -7.77 3.40 34.51
CA SER A 7 -6.93 2.34 33.89
C SER A 7 -7.06 2.21 32.36
N HIS A 8 -8.11 2.80 31.76
CA HIS A 8 -8.36 2.75 30.31
C HIS A 8 -7.96 4.04 29.56
N LEU A 9 -7.70 5.13 30.26
CA LEU A 9 -7.39 6.43 29.67
C LEU A 9 -6.16 6.41 28.74
N PRO A 10 -5.04 5.75 29.10
CA PRO A 10 -3.88 5.67 28.20
C PRO A 10 -4.16 4.90 26.92
N PHE A 11 -4.96 3.83 26.97
CA PHE A 11 -5.35 3.09 25.79
C PHE A 11 -6.26 3.94 24.88
N LEU A 12 -7.27 4.60 25.47
CA LEU A 12 -8.17 5.46 24.72
C LEU A 12 -7.43 6.63 24.06
N SER A 13 -6.49 7.24 24.74
CA SER A 13 -5.68 8.33 24.17
C SER A 13 -4.85 7.88 22.96
N LEU A 14 -4.36 6.63 22.93
CA LEU A 14 -3.68 6.06 21.77
C LEU A 14 -4.64 5.88 20.59
N ILE A 15 -5.88 5.42 20.84
CA ILE A 15 -6.89 5.27 19.80
C ILE A 15 -7.26 6.63 19.22
N VAL A 16 -7.49 7.63 20.06
CA VAL A 16 -7.78 9.01 19.61
C VAL A 16 -6.60 9.56 18.79
N LEU A 17 -5.37 9.40 19.26
CA LEU A 17 -4.17 9.86 18.57
C LEU A 17 -4.02 9.18 17.19
N SER A 18 -4.15 7.85 17.15
CA SER A 18 -4.05 7.10 15.89
C SER A 18 -5.16 7.46 14.90
N SER A 19 -6.39 7.66 15.39
CA SER A 19 -7.50 8.14 14.57
C SER A 19 -7.24 9.52 14.00
N LEU A 20 -6.76 10.47 14.82
CA LEU A 20 -6.42 11.82 14.39
C LEU A 20 -5.36 11.78 13.27
N VAL A 21 -4.26 11.07 13.50
CA VAL A 21 -3.16 10.95 12.54
C VAL A 21 -3.62 10.26 11.24
N ALA A 22 -4.48 9.25 11.32
CA ALA A 22 -4.99 8.56 10.14
C ALA A 22 -6.00 9.39 9.35
N VAL A 23 -6.94 10.07 10.02
CA VAL A 23 -8.06 10.80 9.37
C VAL A 23 -7.61 12.10 8.71
N LEU A 24 -6.77 12.90 9.39
CA LEU A 24 -6.39 14.22 8.88
C LEU A 24 -5.75 14.12 7.49
N PHE A 25 -6.28 14.89 6.53
CA PHE A 25 -5.84 14.92 5.13
C PHE A 25 -5.90 13.58 4.38
N GLN A 26 -6.69 12.60 4.84
CA GLN A 26 -6.77 11.28 4.19
C GLN A 26 -7.31 11.34 2.75
N GLY A 27 -8.32 12.17 2.49
CA GLY A 27 -8.91 12.37 1.18
C GLY A 27 -8.37 13.58 0.40
N SER A 28 -7.34 14.29 0.90
CA SER A 28 -6.96 15.59 0.35
C SER A 28 -6.07 15.50 -0.89
N ARG A 29 -5.32 14.42 -1.07
CA ARG A 29 -4.52 14.16 -2.29
C ARG A 29 -5.16 13.11 -3.17
N GLY A 30 -4.95 13.19 -4.48
CA GLY A 30 -5.41 12.17 -5.42
C GLY A 30 -4.77 10.81 -5.21
N LEU A 31 -5.30 9.81 -5.91
CA LEU A 31 -4.73 8.45 -5.93
C LEU A 31 -3.47 8.44 -6.78
N TYR A 32 -2.39 7.88 -6.25
CA TYR A 32 -1.11 7.81 -6.93
C TYR A 32 -0.98 6.55 -7.79
N GLU A 33 -0.54 6.75 -9.03
CA GLU A 33 -0.11 5.64 -9.86
C GLU A 33 1.23 5.04 -9.36
N THR A 34 1.45 3.74 -9.51
CA THR A 34 0.55 2.75 -10.12
C THR A 34 -0.27 2.01 -9.06
N THR A 35 0.14 2.04 -7.80
CA THR A 35 -0.39 1.14 -6.76
C THR A 35 -1.80 1.53 -6.31
N GLU A 36 -2.01 2.79 -5.87
CA GLU A 36 -3.32 3.20 -5.33
C GLU A 36 -4.40 3.15 -6.42
N GLY A 37 -4.08 3.66 -7.63
CA GLY A 37 -4.99 3.62 -8.76
C GLY A 37 -5.46 2.21 -9.09
N ARG A 38 -4.52 1.26 -9.22
CA ARG A 38 -4.83 -0.14 -9.52
C ARG A 38 -5.73 -0.80 -8.49
N TYR A 39 -5.46 -0.61 -7.18
CA TYR A 39 -6.31 -1.20 -6.15
C TYR A 39 -7.71 -0.59 -6.12
N ALA A 40 -7.81 0.73 -6.31
CA ALA A 40 -9.08 1.42 -6.34
C ALA A 40 -9.90 1.05 -7.58
N GLU A 41 -9.24 0.88 -8.74
CA GLU A 41 -9.89 0.47 -9.98
C GLU A 41 -10.42 -0.96 -9.90
N CYS A 42 -9.63 -1.93 -9.41
CA CYS A 42 -10.15 -3.28 -9.16
C CYS A 42 -11.41 -3.26 -8.27
N ALA A 43 -11.42 -2.46 -7.23
CA ALA A 43 -12.57 -2.35 -6.32
C ALA A 43 -13.78 -1.67 -6.99
N ARG A 44 -13.54 -0.67 -7.87
CA ARG A 44 -14.59 -0.04 -8.67
C ARG A 44 -15.23 -1.04 -9.63
N GLU A 45 -14.42 -1.82 -10.34
CA GLU A 45 -14.91 -2.84 -11.27
C GLU A 45 -15.72 -3.93 -10.56
N MET A 46 -15.31 -4.36 -9.34
CA MET A 46 -16.09 -5.27 -8.52
C MET A 46 -17.49 -4.72 -8.22
N LEU A 47 -17.59 -3.42 -7.87
CA LEU A 47 -18.88 -2.78 -7.61
C LEU A 47 -19.74 -2.67 -8.87
N LEU A 48 -19.14 -2.34 -10.02
CA LEU A 48 -19.87 -2.24 -11.28
C LEU A 48 -20.39 -3.59 -11.78
N ARG A 49 -19.58 -4.64 -11.63
CA ARG A 49 -19.94 -5.99 -12.07
C ARG A 49 -20.88 -6.69 -11.09
N GLY A 50 -20.91 -6.27 -9.82
CA GLY A 50 -21.57 -7.01 -8.75
C GLY A 50 -20.88 -8.34 -8.42
N ASP A 51 -19.68 -8.60 -8.95
CA ASP A 51 -18.90 -9.80 -8.69
C ASP A 51 -17.71 -9.45 -7.78
N PHE A 52 -17.76 -9.97 -6.55
CA PHE A 52 -16.75 -9.74 -5.52
C PHE A 52 -15.74 -10.89 -5.40
N LEU A 53 -15.94 -11.99 -6.12
CA LEU A 53 -15.06 -13.15 -6.03
C LEU A 53 -13.94 -13.08 -7.06
N GLU A 54 -14.22 -12.65 -8.28
CA GLU A 54 -13.26 -12.53 -9.36
C GLU A 54 -12.75 -11.08 -9.48
N PRO A 55 -11.57 -10.73 -8.95
CA PRO A 55 -10.95 -9.43 -9.18
C PRO A 55 -10.68 -9.22 -10.66
N THR A 56 -11.03 -8.04 -11.18
CA THR A 56 -10.72 -7.67 -12.56
C THR A 56 -9.94 -6.36 -12.60
N LEU A 57 -9.26 -6.14 -13.72
CA LEU A 57 -8.60 -4.91 -14.09
C LEU A 57 -8.69 -4.78 -15.61
N ASP A 58 -9.18 -3.66 -16.11
CA ASP A 58 -9.64 -3.52 -17.49
C ASP A 58 -10.76 -4.53 -17.85
N PHE A 59 -11.59 -4.89 -16.88
CA PHE A 59 -12.59 -5.96 -16.96
C PHE A 59 -12.03 -7.33 -17.36
N GLN A 60 -10.70 -7.52 -17.25
CA GLN A 60 -10.03 -8.80 -17.43
C GLN A 60 -9.65 -9.40 -16.06
N PRO A 61 -9.70 -10.73 -15.90
CA PRO A 61 -9.35 -11.38 -14.64
C PRO A 61 -7.96 -10.98 -14.13
N HIS A 62 -7.88 -10.55 -12.87
CA HIS A 62 -6.65 -10.04 -12.24
C HIS A 62 -6.29 -10.83 -10.99
N TRP A 63 -5.54 -11.90 -11.16
CA TRP A 63 -5.24 -12.91 -10.13
C TRP A 63 -4.01 -12.62 -9.26
N THR A 64 -3.42 -11.42 -9.36
CA THR A 64 -2.16 -11.11 -8.66
C THR A 64 -2.31 -10.95 -7.15
N LYS A 65 -3.50 -10.65 -6.67
CA LYS A 65 -3.78 -10.52 -5.23
C LYS A 65 -5.16 -11.08 -4.89
N PRO A 66 -5.30 -11.71 -3.70
CA PRO A 66 -6.60 -12.16 -3.21
C PRO A 66 -7.50 -10.98 -2.81
N PRO A 67 -8.83 -11.21 -2.67
CA PRO A 67 -9.82 -10.15 -2.76
C PRO A 67 -10.02 -9.31 -1.50
N LEU A 68 -9.54 -9.71 -0.32
CA LEU A 68 -9.91 -9.05 0.95
C LEU A 68 -9.62 -7.55 0.96
N THR A 69 -8.50 -7.12 0.40
CA THR A 69 -8.19 -5.68 0.31
C THR A 69 -9.13 -4.96 -0.65
N TYR A 70 -9.48 -5.58 -1.77
CA TYR A 70 -10.44 -5.00 -2.72
C TYR A 70 -11.83 -4.90 -2.11
N TRP A 71 -12.28 -5.90 -1.33
CA TRP A 71 -13.55 -5.83 -0.59
C TRP A 71 -13.59 -4.66 0.39
N ALA A 72 -12.50 -4.43 1.12
CA ALA A 72 -12.40 -3.32 2.06
C ALA A 72 -12.47 -1.96 1.35
N ILE A 73 -11.80 -1.82 0.19
CA ILE A 73 -11.85 -0.62 -0.64
C ILE A 73 -13.25 -0.44 -1.24
N ALA A 74 -13.83 -1.49 -1.83
CA ALA A 74 -15.18 -1.47 -2.40
C ALA A 74 -16.23 -1.06 -1.36
N THR A 75 -16.12 -1.58 -0.13
CA THR A 75 -16.98 -1.15 0.99
C THR A 75 -16.83 0.35 1.26
N GLY A 76 -15.61 0.86 1.29
CA GLY A 76 -15.36 2.29 1.48
C GLY A 76 -15.93 3.14 0.35
N ILE A 77 -15.78 2.72 -0.91
CA ILE A 77 -16.35 3.39 -2.09
C ILE A 77 -17.89 3.36 -2.05
N ALA A 78 -18.48 2.24 -1.68
CA ALA A 78 -19.94 2.11 -1.56
C ALA A 78 -20.53 3.03 -0.49
N LEU A 79 -19.82 3.24 0.64
CA LEU A 79 -20.28 4.06 1.75
C LEU A 79 -19.99 5.56 1.59
N LEU A 80 -18.84 5.93 1.03
CA LEU A 80 -18.34 7.31 0.98
C LEU A 80 -18.25 7.87 -0.45
N GLY A 81 -18.63 7.07 -1.43
CA GLY A 81 -18.57 7.44 -2.84
C GLY A 81 -17.21 7.12 -3.48
N ARG A 82 -17.20 7.20 -4.82
CA ARG A 82 -16.00 6.99 -5.65
C ARG A 82 -15.08 8.22 -5.60
N ASN A 83 -14.31 8.29 -4.55
CA ASN A 83 -13.35 9.35 -4.27
C ASN A 83 -12.21 8.82 -3.39
N GLU A 84 -11.28 9.68 -3.05
CA GLU A 84 -10.11 9.34 -2.24
C GLU A 84 -10.46 8.88 -0.83
N TRP A 85 -11.53 9.44 -0.24
CA TRP A 85 -12.02 9.00 1.06
C TRP A 85 -12.54 7.58 0.98
N GLY A 86 -13.37 7.27 -0.02
CA GLY A 86 -13.89 5.93 -0.25
C GLY A 86 -12.76 4.92 -0.43
N ALA A 87 -11.79 5.23 -1.28
CA ALA A 87 -10.67 4.34 -1.54
C ALA A 87 -9.77 4.08 -0.32
N ARG A 88 -9.62 5.07 0.60
CA ARG A 88 -8.73 5.00 1.77
C ARG A 88 -9.42 4.75 3.10
N ALA A 89 -10.75 4.71 3.16
CA ALA A 89 -11.52 4.58 4.40
C ALA A 89 -11.09 3.40 5.27
N TYR A 90 -10.81 2.25 4.66
CA TYR A 90 -10.40 1.03 5.37
C TYR A 90 -9.08 1.16 6.14
N LEU A 91 -8.20 2.07 5.70
CA LEU A 91 -6.90 2.28 6.34
C LEU A 91 -7.03 2.86 7.75
N ILE A 92 -8.06 3.67 8.00
CA ILE A 92 -8.28 4.30 9.31
C ILE A 92 -8.52 3.26 10.40
N PRO A 93 -9.58 2.42 10.34
CA PRO A 93 -9.78 1.37 11.34
C PRO A 93 -8.64 0.35 11.35
N THR A 94 -8.06 0.02 10.20
CA THR A 94 -6.91 -0.90 10.12
C THR A 94 -5.73 -0.38 10.94
N PHE A 95 -5.37 0.89 10.81
CA PHE A 95 -4.27 1.49 11.56
C PHE A 95 -4.58 1.60 13.06
N CYS A 96 -5.78 2.02 13.43
CA CYS A 96 -6.19 2.09 14.84
C CYS A 96 -6.16 0.70 15.51
N LEU A 97 -6.67 -0.32 14.82
CA LEU A 97 -6.62 -1.71 15.31
C LEU A 97 -5.18 -2.23 15.41
N LEU A 98 -4.30 -1.84 14.48
CA LEU A 98 -2.90 -2.21 14.50
C LEU A 98 -2.18 -1.57 15.72
N VAL A 99 -2.39 -0.29 15.99
CA VAL A 99 -1.89 0.39 17.20
C VAL A 99 -2.42 -0.28 18.48
N ALA A 100 -3.72 -0.58 18.52
CA ALA A 100 -4.34 -1.31 19.64
C ALA A 100 -3.70 -2.69 19.82
N THR A 101 -3.43 -3.40 18.74
CA THR A 101 -2.80 -4.72 18.77
C THR A 101 -1.37 -4.65 19.30
N VAL A 102 -0.58 -3.66 18.87
CA VAL A 102 0.78 -3.42 19.41
C VAL A 102 0.73 -3.11 20.91
N TYR A 103 -0.22 -2.28 21.35
CA TYR A 103 -0.46 -2.05 22.78
C TYR A 103 -0.76 -3.36 23.51
N LEU A 104 -1.70 -4.17 23.01
CA LEU A 104 -2.09 -5.43 23.63
C LEU A 104 -0.94 -6.44 23.69
N ILE A 105 -0.09 -6.51 22.68
CA ILE A 105 1.12 -7.34 22.70
C ILE A 105 2.07 -6.83 23.78
N GLY A 106 2.34 -5.53 23.84
CA GLY A 106 3.16 -4.90 24.88
C GLY A 106 2.65 -5.19 26.29
N ASP A 107 1.32 -5.15 26.49
CA ASP A 107 0.68 -5.51 27.76
C ASP A 107 0.92 -6.98 28.15
N ARG A 108 0.80 -7.90 27.20
CA ARG A 108 1.09 -9.33 27.43
C ARG A 108 2.56 -9.60 27.75
N LEU A 109 3.45 -8.82 27.15
CA LEU A 109 4.89 -8.98 27.39
C LEU A 109 5.36 -8.34 28.70
N TRP A 110 4.91 -7.12 29.01
CA TRP A 110 5.52 -6.30 30.07
C TRP A 110 4.55 -5.48 30.92
N GLY A 111 3.25 -5.57 30.65
CA GLY A 111 2.21 -4.84 31.37
C GLY A 111 1.88 -3.47 30.76
N LYS A 112 0.79 -2.87 31.26
CA LYS A 112 0.11 -1.69 30.67
C LYS A 112 1.00 -0.45 30.54
N GLU A 113 1.90 -0.22 31.47
CA GLU A 113 2.80 0.94 31.43
C GLU A 113 3.74 0.91 30.22
N VAL A 114 4.33 -0.27 29.93
CA VAL A 114 5.17 -0.47 28.74
C VAL A 114 4.32 -0.48 27.47
N ALA A 115 3.15 -1.10 27.53
CA ALA A 115 2.21 -1.20 26.44
C ALA A 115 1.87 0.17 25.82
N PHE A 116 1.62 1.17 26.68
CA PHE A 116 1.37 2.53 26.23
C PHE A 116 2.52 3.08 25.37
N HIS A 117 3.77 2.92 25.83
CA HIS A 117 4.92 3.40 25.08
C HIS A 117 5.11 2.64 23.75
N CYS A 118 4.83 1.33 23.72
CA CYS A 118 4.88 0.54 22.48
C CYS A 118 3.84 1.02 21.47
N GLY A 119 2.59 1.20 21.88
CA GLY A 119 1.53 1.74 21.05
C GLY A 119 1.81 3.17 20.58
N LEU A 120 2.33 4.04 21.47
CA LEU A 120 2.72 5.41 21.16
C LEU A 120 3.80 5.46 20.07
N VAL A 121 4.85 4.64 20.22
CA VAL A 121 5.92 4.55 19.22
C VAL A 121 5.36 4.12 17.87
N TYR A 122 4.51 3.10 17.82
CA TYR A 122 3.92 2.65 16.56
C TYR A 122 3.02 3.72 15.93
N ALA A 123 2.15 4.34 16.73
CA ALA A 123 1.19 5.35 16.27
C ALA A 123 1.85 6.62 15.70
N THR A 124 3.08 6.91 16.10
CA THR A 124 3.78 8.16 15.76
C THR A 124 5.14 7.93 15.08
N SER A 125 5.46 6.69 14.67
CA SER A 125 6.60 6.41 13.79
C SER A 125 6.25 6.74 12.35
N LEU A 126 7.20 7.33 11.62
CA LEU A 126 6.96 7.88 10.28
C LEU A 126 6.43 6.82 9.29
N PHE A 127 7.07 5.66 9.20
CA PHE A 127 6.70 4.68 8.18
C PHE A 127 5.33 4.01 8.42
N PRO A 128 4.96 3.57 9.64
CA PRO A 128 3.59 3.15 9.96
C PRO A 128 2.54 4.19 9.61
N VAL A 129 2.79 5.48 9.89
CA VAL A 129 1.87 6.57 9.54
C VAL A 129 1.77 6.76 8.03
N VAL A 130 2.87 6.69 7.29
CA VAL A 130 2.86 6.72 5.82
C VAL A 130 2.04 5.55 5.27
N SER A 131 2.21 4.35 5.82
CA SER A 131 1.45 3.17 5.36
C SER A 131 -0.07 3.32 5.56
N ALA A 132 -0.50 4.01 6.62
CA ALA A 132 -1.91 4.31 6.89
C ALA A 132 -2.53 5.32 5.89
N ASN A 133 -1.73 5.87 4.97
CA ASN A 133 -2.18 6.88 4.00
C ASN A 133 -2.01 6.44 2.53
N ILE A 134 -1.57 5.22 2.29
CA ILE A 134 -1.35 4.70 0.93
C ILE A 134 -2.17 3.43 0.75
N VAL A 135 -3.05 3.43 -0.26
CA VAL A 135 -3.86 2.26 -0.60
C VAL A 135 -2.95 1.11 -1.04
N SER A 136 -2.88 0.08 -0.23
CA SER A 136 -2.15 -1.15 -0.51
C SER A 136 -2.63 -2.27 0.41
N ALA A 137 -2.30 -3.52 0.09
CA ALA A 137 -2.57 -4.66 0.96
C ALA A 137 -1.67 -4.71 2.21
N ASP A 138 -0.57 -3.91 2.25
CA ASP A 138 0.49 -4.07 3.25
C ASP A 138 0.06 -3.69 4.66
N THR A 139 -0.71 -2.60 4.82
CA THR A 139 -1.19 -2.15 6.13
C THR A 139 -2.18 -3.15 6.73
N MET A 140 -3.07 -3.70 5.90
CA MET A 140 -4.01 -4.73 6.33
C MET A 140 -3.29 -6.05 6.66
N LEU A 141 -2.30 -6.44 5.87
CA LEU A 141 -1.45 -7.60 6.15
C LEU A 141 -0.73 -7.45 7.49
N ALA A 142 -0.11 -6.29 7.74
CA ALA A 142 0.58 -6.02 9.01
C ALA A 142 -0.37 -6.12 10.23
N LEU A 143 -1.64 -5.72 10.08
CA LEU A 143 -2.66 -5.93 11.12
C LEU A 143 -2.89 -7.41 11.40
N TRP A 144 -3.10 -8.22 10.36
CA TRP A 144 -3.34 -9.65 10.52
C TRP A 144 -2.13 -10.37 11.12
N GLU A 145 -0.93 -10.01 10.69
CA GLU A 145 0.32 -10.53 11.27
C GLU A 145 0.49 -10.14 12.73
N ALA A 146 0.19 -8.90 13.10
CA ALA A 146 0.22 -8.45 14.49
C ALA A 146 -0.84 -9.17 15.35
N LEU A 147 -2.06 -9.38 14.84
CA LEU A 147 -3.11 -10.15 15.50
C LEU A 147 -2.70 -11.62 15.69
N ALA A 148 -2.00 -12.21 14.71
CA ALA A 148 -1.45 -13.56 14.86
C ALA A 148 -0.43 -13.61 16.00
N VAL A 149 0.47 -12.63 16.10
CA VAL A 149 1.42 -12.50 17.21
C VAL A 149 0.71 -12.30 18.54
N LEU A 150 -0.33 -11.47 18.58
CA LEU A 150 -1.15 -11.28 19.78
C LEU A 150 -1.80 -12.60 20.21
N GLY A 151 -2.39 -13.33 19.28
CA GLY A 151 -2.99 -14.63 19.51
C GLY A 151 -2.00 -15.62 20.11
N PHE A 152 -0.79 -15.67 19.57
CA PHE A 152 0.31 -16.47 20.13
C PHE A 152 0.59 -16.12 21.61
N TRP A 153 0.81 -14.85 21.92
CA TRP A 153 1.10 -14.42 23.28
C TRP A 153 -0.07 -14.59 24.25
N ILE A 154 -1.32 -14.44 23.78
CA ILE A 154 -2.50 -14.75 24.58
C ILE A 154 -2.47 -16.22 25.03
N SER A 155 -2.21 -17.16 24.12
CA SER A 155 -2.16 -18.58 24.46
C SER A 155 -0.99 -18.93 25.37
N VAL A 156 0.19 -18.40 25.10
CA VAL A 156 1.39 -18.63 25.93
C VAL A 156 1.14 -18.14 27.36
N ARG A 157 0.58 -16.94 27.55
CA ARG A 157 0.36 -16.36 28.88
C ARG A 157 -0.84 -16.94 29.63
N SER A 158 -1.91 -17.27 28.91
CA SER A 158 -3.14 -17.77 29.55
C SER A 158 -3.21 -19.30 29.66
N LYS A 159 -2.30 -20.02 29.01
CA LYS A 159 -2.33 -21.49 28.87
C LYS A 159 -3.62 -22.03 28.23
N LYS A 160 -4.33 -21.19 27.44
CA LYS A 160 -5.59 -21.55 26.80
C LYS A 160 -5.46 -21.53 25.27
N LYS A 161 -6.10 -22.49 24.58
CA LYS A 161 -6.04 -22.65 23.11
C LYS A 161 -6.67 -21.50 22.33
N ARG A 162 -7.53 -20.68 22.95
CA ARG A 162 -8.27 -19.60 22.28
C ARG A 162 -7.37 -18.56 21.57
N GLY A 163 -6.18 -18.29 22.11
CA GLY A 163 -5.24 -17.39 21.46
C GLY A 163 -4.65 -18.02 20.18
N PHE A 164 -4.38 -19.33 20.17
CA PHE A 164 -3.94 -20.00 18.94
C PHE A 164 -5.04 -20.05 17.88
N ALA A 165 -6.32 -20.12 18.28
CA ALA A 165 -7.43 -19.97 17.35
C ALA A 165 -7.41 -18.58 16.68
N LEU A 166 -7.23 -17.50 17.47
CA LEU A 166 -7.03 -16.15 16.93
C LEU A 166 -5.81 -16.08 15.99
N MET A 167 -4.68 -16.70 16.39
CA MET A 167 -3.46 -16.74 15.58
C MET A 167 -3.72 -17.36 14.20
N TRP A 168 -4.30 -18.56 14.15
CA TRP A 168 -4.55 -19.26 12.89
C TRP A 168 -5.60 -18.57 12.03
N PHE A 169 -6.66 -18.03 12.64
CA PHE A 169 -7.65 -17.22 11.93
C PHE A 169 -6.99 -15.99 11.29
N SER A 170 -6.15 -15.27 12.05
CA SER A 170 -5.47 -14.07 11.57
C SER A 170 -4.48 -14.39 10.44
N LEU A 171 -3.74 -15.50 10.54
CA LEU A 171 -2.87 -15.96 9.45
C LEU A 171 -3.69 -16.28 8.20
N GLY A 172 -4.88 -16.89 8.35
CA GLY A 172 -5.81 -17.14 7.25
C GLY A 172 -6.31 -15.84 6.61
N MET A 173 -6.76 -14.88 7.40
CA MET A 173 -7.18 -13.56 6.90
C MET A 173 -6.04 -12.80 6.22
N GLY A 174 -4.83 -12.89 6.77
CA GLY A 174 -3.62 -12.38 6.13
C GLY A 174 -3.34 -13.07 4.79
N PHE A 175 -3.58 -14.40 4.71
CA PHE A 175 -3.43 -15.17 3.48
C PHE A 175 -4.46 -14.72 2.42
N LEU A 176 -5.69 -14.45 2.83
CA LEU A 176 -6.72 -13.85 1.97
C LEU A 176 -6.46 -12.38 1.62
N THR A 177 -5.53 -11.71 2.31
CA THR A 177 -5.10 -10.33 2.02
C THR A 177 -3.98 -10.28 0.97
N LYS A 178 -2.96 -11.14 1.12
CA LYS A 178 -1.74 -11.06 0.28
C LYS A 178 -1.07 -12.41 0.00
N GLY A 179 -1.67 -13.52 0.43
CA GLY A 179 -1.13 -14.86 0.24
C GLY A 179 0.04 -15.21 1.19
N PRO A 180 1.04 -15.96 0.71
CA PRO A 180 2.11 -16.54 1.53
C PRO A 180 2.89 -15.60 2.46
N PRO A 181 3.11 -14.31 2.14
CA PRO A 181 3.74 -13.37 3.06
C PRO A 181 3.10 -13.31 4.46
N SER A 182 1.79 -13.61 4.57
CA SER A 182 1.09 -13.65 5.87
C SER A 182 1.66 -14.67 6.87
N LEU A 183 2.42 -15.65 6.39
CA LEU A 183 3.03 -16.70 7.22
C LEU A 183 4.40 -16.29 7.81
N ILE A 184 4.91 -15.12 7.45
CA ILE A 184 6.20 -14.59 7.93
C ILE A 184 6.31 -14.58 9.47
N PRO A 185 5.26 -14.24 10.26
CA PRO A 185 5.35 -14.30 11.72
C PRO A 185 5.71 -15.69 12.26
N LEU A 186 5.39 -16.76 11.54
CA LEU A 186 5.73 -18.12 11.95
C LEU A 186 7.25 -18.34 12.05
N LEU A 187 8.05 -17.62 11.30
CA LEU A 187 9.52 -17.69 11.38
C LEU A 187 10.02 -17.39 12.80
N ALA A 188 9.38 -16.50 13.52
CA ALA A 188 9.71 -16.19 14.91
C ALA A 188 8.87 -16.99 15.90
N ILE A 189 7.59 -17.20 15.62
CA ILE A 189 6.66 -17.91 16.52
C ILE A 189 7.11 -19.36 16.75
N LEU A 190 7.50 -20.08 15.71
CA LEU A 190 7.87 -21.50 15.85
C LEU A 190 9.08 -21.73 16.76
N PRO A 191 10.24 -21.06 16.59
CA PRO A 191 11.38 -21.26 17.47
C PRO A 191 11.09 -20.76 18.89
N VAL A 192 10.34 -19.66 19.05
CA VAL A 192 9.96 -19.16 20.37
C VAL A 192 8.98 -20.12 21.06
N TYR A 193 8.01 -20.68 20.35
CA TYR A 193 7.13 -21.71 20.88
C TYR A 193 7.91 -22.94 21.37
N ALA A 194 8.91 -23.40 20.62
CA ALA A 194 9.77 -24.50 21.04
C ALA A 194 10.54 -24.18 22.34
N LEU A 195 11.04 -22.93 22.48
CA LEU A 195 11.69 -22.47 23.72
C LEU A 195 10.71 -22.43 24.90
N VAL A 196 9.50 -21.91 24.68
CA VAL A 196 8.44 -21.86 25.71
C VAL A 196 8.06 -23.27 26.13
N LYS A 197 7.82 -24.17 25.17
CA LYS A 197 7.39 -25.55 25.45
C LYS A 197 8.42 -26.36 26.25
N ARG A 198 9.73 -26.08 26.05
CA ARG A 198 10.81 -26.68 26.84
C ARG A 198 10.81 -26.22 28.30
N GLN A 199 10.40 -24.97 28.56
CA GLN A 199 10.38 -24.40 29.92
C GLN A 199 9.06 -24.65 30.64
N GLU A 200 7.96 -24.70 29.88
CA GLU A 200 6.59 -24.75 30.37
C GLU A 200 5.81 -25.83 29.62
N GLN A 201 5.85 -27.06 30.14
CA GLN A 201 5.22 -28.24 29.46
C GLN A 201 3.71 -28.09 29.28
N ASP A 202 3.02 -27.35 30.18
CA ASP A 202 1.56 -27.10 30.11
C ASP A 202 1.13 -26.16 28.97
N THR A 203 2.07 -25.66 28.21
CA THR A 203 1.72 -24.81 27.04
C THR A 203 0.92 -25.63 26.04
N PRO A 204 -0.29 -25.18 25.64
CA PRO A 204 -1.14 -25.91 24.70
C PRO A 204 -0.44 -26.17 23.37
N SER A 205 -0.88 -27.19 22.63
CA SER A 205 -0.39 -27.44 21.28
C SER A 205 -0.67 -26.25 20.37
N LEU A 206 0.36 -25.81 19.63
CA LEU A 206 0.26 -24.73 18.64
C LEU A 206 -0.66 -25.10 17.49
N ILE A 207 -0.59 -26.36 17.05
CA ILE A 207 -1.41 -26.92 15.99
C ILE A 207 -2.60 -27.64 16.63
N SER A 208 -3.79 -27.33 16.17
CA SER A 208 -5.05 -27.96 16.57
C SER A 208 -5.99 -28.06 15.38
N ALA A 209 -6.93 -29.02 15.40
CA ALA A 209 -7.94 -29.16 14.35
C ALA A 209 -8.73 -27.85 14.14
N VAL A 210 -9.08 -27.15 15.24
CA VAL A 210 -9.75 -25.83 15.17
C VAL A 210 -8.86 -24.79 14.47
N GLY A 211 -7.57 -24.77 14.80
CA GLY A 211 -6.63 -23.84 14.15
C GLY A 211 -6.50 -24.08 12.65
N VAL A 212 -6.33 -25.34 12.26
CA VAL A 212 -6.26 -25.75 10.84
C VAL A 212 -7.56 -25.37 10.13
N LEU A 213 -8.71 -25.66 10.73
CA LEU A 213 -10.01 -25.32 10.17
C LEU A 213 -10.16 -23.80 9.98
N LEU A 214 -9.81 -22.99 10.98
CA LEU A 214 -9.92 -21.53 10.90
C LEU A 214 -8.99 -20.95 9.83
N PHE A 215 -7.75 -21.43 9.74
CA PHE A 215 -6.85 -21.02 8.67
C PHE A 215 -7.39 -21.40 7.28
N SER A 216 -7.83 -22.63 7.12
CA SER A 216 -8.32 -23.14 5.83
C SER A 216 -9.58 -22.41 5.39
N THR A 217 -10.55 -22.21 6.30
CA THR A 217 -11.79 -21.52 5.96
C THR A 217 -11.58 -20.04 5.68
N ALA A 218 -10.76 -19.33 6.47
CA ALA A 218 -10.50 -17.92 6.26
C ALA A 218 -9.53 -17.64 5.10
N GLY A 219 -8.52 -18.48 4.93
CA GLY A 219 -7.41 -18.21 4.00
C GLY A 219 -7.51 -18.95 2.66
N LEU A 220 -7.99 -20.18 2.64
CA LEU A 220 -7.90 -21.04 1.45
C LEU A 220 -9.21 -21.20 0.69
N THR A 221 -10.37 -20.87 1.27
CA THR A 221 -11.68 -21.07 0.62
C THR A 221 -11.77 -20.34 -0.72
N TRP A 222 -11.34 -19.08 -0.79
CA TRP A 222 -11.34 -18.32 -2.04
C TRP A 222 -10.42 -18.95 -3.09
N TYR A 223 -9.20 -19.32 -2.70
CA TYR A 223 -8.26 -19.99 -3.62
C TYR A 223 -8.78 -21.33 -4.13
N GLY A 224 -9.45 -22.10 -3.25
CA GLY A 224 -10.08 -23.36 -3.63
C GLY A 224 -11.24 -23.13 -4.59
N TYR A 225 -12.12 -22.17 -4.29
CA TYR A 225 -13.27 -21.83 -5.13
C TYR A 225 -12.84 -21.40 -6.53
N GLU A 226 -11.94 -20.40 -6.62
CA GLU A 226 -11.49 -19.88 -7.92
C GLU A 226 -10.59 -20.89 -8.68
N GLY A 227 -9.80 -21.68 -7.95
CA GLY A 227 -9.01 -22.75 -8.55
C GLY A 227 -9.84 -23.88 -9.16
N LEU A 228 -11.03 -24.15 -8.61
CA LEU A 228 -11.99 -25.11 -9.20
C LEU A 228 -12.72 -24.49 -10.41
N ARG A 229 -13.01 -23.20 -10.37
CA ARG A 229 -13.71 -22.47 -11.43
C ARG A 229 -12.83 -22.21 -12.64
N HIS A 230 -11.54 -21.99 -12.43
CA HIS A 230 -10.56 -21.67 -13.47
C HIS A 230 -9.44 -22.72 -13.51
N PRO A 231 -9.55 -23.74 -14.36
CA PRO A 231 -8.51 -24.76 -14.51
C PRO A 231 -7.16 -24.14 -14.86
N GLY A 232 -6.11 -24.49 -14.10
CA GLY A 232 -4.76 -23.93 -14.29
C GLY A 232 -4.40 -22.74 -13.38
N LEU A 233 -5.36 -22.18 -12.64
CA LEU A 233 -5.12 -21.03 -11.77
C LEU A 233 -4.25 -21.37 -10.54
N ILE A 234 -4.43 -22.56 -9.95
CA ILE A 234 -3.59 -23.02 -8.83
C ILE A 234 -2.11 -23.17 -9.26
N PRO A 235 -1.78 -23.84 -10.36
CA PRO A 235 -0.41 -23.85 -10.91
C PRO A 235 0.11 -22.46 -11.23
N TYR A 236 -0.72 -21.55 -11.76
CA TYR A 236 -0.36 -20.16 -12.01
C TYR A 236 0.08 -19.45 -10.72
N TRP A 237 -0.70 -19.51 -9.63
CA TRP A 237 -0.33 -18.88 -8.37
C TRP A 237 0.96 -19.45 -7.78
N ILE A 238 1.12 -20.78 -7.81
CA ILE A 238 2.35 -21.41 -7.31
C ILE A 238 3.55 -20.94 -8.14
N ARG A 239 3.44 -20.98 -9.46
CA ARG A 239 4.55 -20.68 -10.37
C ARG A 239 4.88 -19.19 -10.41
N HIS A 240 3.90 -18.31 -10.56
CA HIS A 240 4.12 -16.88 -10.76
C HIS A 240 4.14 -16.08 -9.45
N GLU A 241 3.18 -16.30 -8.54
CA GLU A 241 3.07 -15.51 -7.31
C GLU A 241 4.01 -16.01 -6.20
N VAL A 242 4.26 -17.31 -6.10
CA VAL A 242 5.16 -17.85 -5.07
C VAL A 242 6.57 -17.99 -5.61
N VAL A 243 6.77 -18.82 -6.63
CA VAL A 243 8.11 -19.10 -7.18
C VAL A 243 8.65 -17.89 -7.95
N GLY A 244 7.81 -17.24 -8.75
CA GLY A 244 8.17 -16.08 -9.58
C GLY A 244 8.70 -14.90 -8.76
N HIS A 245 7.99 -14.51 -7.70
CA HIS A 245 8.42 -13.38 -6.86
C HIS A 245 9.58 -13.67 -5.93
N VAL A 246 9.78 -14.94 -5.52
CA VAL A 246 10.84 -15.31 -4.57
C VAL A 246 12.11 -15.73 -5.30
N PHE A 247 12.00 -16.55 -6.35
CA PHE A 247 13.14 -17.24 -6.95
C PHE A 247 13.46 -16.82 -8.38
N THR A 248 12.52 -16.24 -9.15
CA THR A 248 12.78 -15.84 -10.54
C THR A 248 12.87 -14.32 -10.71
N ARG A 249 13.39 -13.88 -11.86
CA ARG A 249 13.55 -12.46 -12.20
C ARG A 249 12.41 -11.90 -13.05
N GLU A 250 11.41 -12.69 -13.40
CA GLU A 250 10.33 -12.28 -14.31
C GLU A 250 9.50 -11.10 -13.81
N SER A 251 9.25 -11.05 -12.48
CA SER A 251 8.53 -9.93 -11.83
C SER A 251 9.41 -9.18 -10.82
N ALA A 252 10.74 -9.24 -10.99
CA ALA A 252 11.68 -8.74 -10.01
C ALA A 252 11.74 -7.21 -9.97
N ARG A 253 11.40 -6.64 -8.81
CA ARG A 253 11.58 -5.22 -8.51
C ARG A 253 12.79 -5.04 -7.60
N ASN A 254 13.86 -4.42 -8.13
CA ASN A 254 15.11 -4.22 -7.39
C ASN A 254 15.79 -5.54 -6.98
N PRO A 255 16.13 -6.47 -7.91
CA PRO A 255 16.60 -7.81 -7.58
C PRO A 255 18.00 -7.84 -6.97
N GLN A 256 18.82 -6.80 -7.15
CA GLN A 256 20.20 -6.75 -6.67
C GLN A 256 20.24 -6.87 -5.14
N TRP A 257 21.17 -7.66 -4.60
CA TRP A 257 21.30 -7.92 -3.18
C TRP A 257 21.51 -6.63 -2.35
N TYR A 258 22.31 -5.69 -2.85
CA TYR A 258 22.58 -4.42 -2.16
C TYR A 258 21.37 -3.49 -2.09
N LYS A 259 20.36 -3.69 -2.93
CA LYS A 259 19.10 -2.94 -2.87
C LYS A 259 18.33 -3.18 -1.56
N ALA A 260 18.52 -4.35 -0.93
CA ALA A 260 17.98 -4.57 0.42
C ALA A 260 18.54 -3.54 1.41
N ILE A 261 19.84 -3.28 1.38
CA ILE A 261 20.47 -2.29 2.26
C ILE A 261 20.00 -0.87 1.90
N LEU A 262 20.00 -0.53 0.61
CA LEU A 262 19.63 0.83 0.14
C LEU A 262 18.14 1.16 0.31
N ILE A 263 17.26 0.16 0.32
CA ILE A 263 15.82 0.37 0.49
C ILE A 263 15.42 0.17 1.95
N TYR A 264 15.79 -0.96 2.56
CA TYR A 264 15.33 -1.32 3.89
C TYR A 264 16.06 -0.54 5.00
N GLY A 265 17.36 -0.26 4.82
CA GLY A 265 18.13 0.52 5.80
C GLY A 265 17.53 1.91 6.05
N PRO A 266 17.42 2.77 5.03
CA PRO A 266 16.78 4.07 5.19
C PRO A 266 15.32 3.97 5.65
N THR A 267 14.55 2.99 5.14
CA THR A 267 13.15 2.81 5.56
C THR A 267 13.04 2.50 7.05
N LEU A 268 13.89 1.64 7.61
CA LEU A 268 13.90 1.32 9.03
C LEU A 268 14.35 2.51 9.88
N ILE A 269 15.45 3.17 9.47
CA ILE A 269 16.03 4.28 10.25
C ILE A 269 15.10 5.49 10.25
N LEU A 270 14.72 5.97 9.06
CA LEU A 270 13.84 7.13 8.93
C LEU A 270 12.41 6.80 9.37
N GLY A 271 11.95 5.60 9.07
CA GLY A 271 10.61 5.14 9.43
C GLY A 271 10.37 5.02 10.93
N ALA A 272 11.41 4.76 11.73
CA ALA A 272 11.33 4.71 13.19
C ALA A 272 11.53 6.07 13.88
N LEU A 273 11.72 7.15 13.10
CA LEU A 273 11.78 8.51 13.68
C LEU A 273 10.39 8.92 14.23
N PRO A 274 10.37 9.76 15.27
CA PRO A 274 11.53 10.38 15.96
C PRO A 274 12.16 9.46 17.03
N TRP A 275 11.55 8.34 17.35
CA TRP A 275 11.85 7.53 18.53
C TRP A 275 13.25 6.91 18.51
N LEU A 276 13.69 6.45 17.34
CA LEU A 276 15.06 5.96 17.18
C LEU A 276 16.07 7.08 17.50
N GLY A 277 15.80 8.31 17.05
CA GLY A 277 16.62 9.48 17.38
C GLY A 277 16.69 9.76 18.90
N VAL A 278 15.54 9.71 19.58
CA VAL A 278 15.48 9.88 21.04
C VAL A 278 16.32 8.82 21.76
N LEU A 279 16.22 7.54 21.34
CA LEU A 279 17.03 6.47 21.95
C LEU A 279 18.52 6.64 21.68
N VAL A 280 18.91 6.99 20.46
CA VAL A 280 20.33 7.21 20.10
C VAL A 280 20.92 8.36 20.90
N LEU A 281 20.23 9.50 21.00
CA LEU A 281 20.68 10.65 21.79
C LEU A 281 20.83 10.33 23.29
N LYS A 282 20.06 9.37 23.79
CA LYS A 282 20.12 8.90 25.19
C LYS A 282 20.89 7.59 25.37
N SER A 283 21.52 7.07 24.30
CA SER A 283 22.21 5.77 24.30
C SER A 283 23.34 5.68 25.32
N LYS A 284 24.14 6.74 25.49
CA LYS A 284 25.20 6.78 26.52
C LYS A 284 24.63 6.52 27.92
N VAL A 285 23.45 7.04 28.19
CA VAL A 285 22.72 6.84 29.44
C VAL A 285 22.22 5.38 29.56
N LEU A 286 21.75 4.81 28.47
CA LEU A 286 21.26 3.43 28.40
C LEU A 286 22.42 2.44 28.61
N LEU A 287 23.56 2.67 27.97
CA LEU A 287 24.76 1.84 28.07
C LEU A 287 25.36 1.92 29.49
N TRP A 288 25.40 3.12 30.10
CA TRP A 288 25.90 3.28 31.47
C TRP A 288 24.99 2.60 32.51
N SER A 289 23.68 2.57 32.29
CA SER A 289 22.75 1.84 33.18
C SER A 289 22.83 0.31 33.00
N HIS A 290 23.32 -0.16 31.86
CA HIS A 290 23.59 -1.60 31.62
C HIS A 290 24.72 -2.14 32.52
N THR A 291 25.74 -1.34 32.81
CA THR A 291 26.86 -1.75 33.65
C THR A 291 26.48 -1.82 35.14
N ASN A 292 25.41 -1.15 35.58
CA ASN A 292 25.01 -1.02 36.98
C ASN A 292 23.75 -1.82 37.38
N GLY A 293 23.47 -2.98 36.74
CA GLY A 293 22.46 -3.92 37.25
C GLY A 293 21.20 -4.11 36.40
N LEU A 294 21.06 -3.42 35.25
CA LEU A 294 19.94 -3.67 34.34
C LEU A 294 20.02 -5.05 33.66
N ILE A 295 21.24 -5.54 33.38
CA ILE A 295 21.46 -6.91 32.86
C ILE A 295 20.94 -7.98 33.82
N ALA A 296 21.08 -7.76 35.14
CA ALA A 296 20.57 -8.70 36.14
C ALA A 296 19.04 -8.78 36.20
N ARG A 297 18.32 -7.65 35.90
CA ARG A 297 16.85 -7.60 35.81
C ARG A 297 16.29 -8.25 34.54
N HIS A 298 17.11 -8.42 33.47
CA HIS A 298 16.69 -9.02 32.21
C HIS A 298 16.80 -10.55 32.17
N ARG A 299 17.46 -11.19 33.13
CA ARG A 299 17.64 -12.65 33.16
C ARG A 299 16.34 -13.45 33.15
N GLY A 300 15.23 -12.88 33.67
CA GLY A 300 13.91 -13.52 33.70
C GLY A 300 13.05 -13.35 32.44
N ARG A 301 13.50 -12.63 31.40
CA ARG A 301 12.68 -12.28 30.21
C ARG A 301 13.38 -12.59 28.87
N LYS A 302 14.17 -13.67 28.88
CA LYS A 302 14.91 -14.09 27.67
C LYS A 302 14.01 -14.43 26.50
N ILE A 303 12.83 -14.99 26.76
CA ILE A 303 11.88 -15.44 25.74
C ILE A 303 11.33 -14.24 24.97
N GLU A 304 10.91 -13.16 25.67
CA GLU A 304 10.36 -11.96 25.04
C GLU A 304 11.39 -11.27 24.14
N TRP A 305 12.63 -11.16 24.60
CA TRP A 305 13.70 -10.57 23.80
C TRP A 305 14.13 -11.46 22.63
N SER A 306 14.14 -12.80 22.82
CA SER A 306 14.36 -13.74 21.73
C SER A 306 13.27 -13.60 20.67
N PHE A 307 12.00 -13.45 21.10
CA PHE A 307 10.89 -13.22 20.18
C PHE A 307 11.09 -11.93 19.37
N ILE A 308 11.39 -10.80 20.02
CA ILE A 308 11.61 -9.51 19.34
C ILE A 308 12.77 -9.61 18.34
N GLY A 309 13.90 -10.20 18.78
CA GLY A 309 15.06 -10.38 17.90
C GLY A 309 14.75 -11.25 16.68
N LEU A 310 14.11 -12.40 16.89
CA LEU A 310 13.74 -13.32 15.82
C LEU A 310 12.67 -12.72 14.89
N SER A 311 11.69 -12.00 15.45
CA SER A 311 10.66 -11.30 14.66
C SER A 311 11.20 -10.13 13.82
N PHE A 312 12.37 -9.63 14.14
CA PHE A 312 13.06 -8.63 13.34
C PHE A 312 13.99 -9.28 12.32
N VAL A 313 14.90 -10.16 12.81
CA VAL A 313 16.02 -10.67 11.99
C VAL A 313 15.54 -11.64 10.92
N LEU A 314 14.70 -12.62 11.27
CA LEU A 314 14.30 -13.67 10.32
C LEU A 314 13.44 -13.12 9.16
N PRO A 315 12.42 -12.28 9.40
CA PRO A 315 11.72 -11.63 8.30
C PRO A 315 12.60 -10.69 7.48
N LEU A 316 13.51 -9.92 8.10
CA LEU A 316 14.43 -9.05 7.37
C LEU A 316 15.33 -9.87 6.42
N ILE A 317 15.84 -11.01 6.86
CA ILE A 317 16.61 -11.94 6.01
C ILE A 317 15.71 -12.45 4.87
N ALA A 318 14.50 -12.93 5.17
CA ALA A 318 13.59 -13.46 4.18
C ALA A 318 13.25 -12.42 3.09
N PHE A 319 12.92 -11.19 3.47
CA PHE A 319 12.67 -10.11 2.51
C PHE A 319 13.93 -9.68 1.74
N SER A 320 15.11 -9.74 2.37
CA SER A 320 16.38 -9.39 1.70
C SER A 320 16.78 -10.42 0.65
N LEU A 321 16.45 -11.68 0.86
CA LEU A 321 16.70 -12.77 -0.09
C LEU A 321 15.70 -12.78 -1.26
N SER A 322 14.51 -12.19 -1.09
CA SER A 322 13.52 -12.09 -2.18
C SER A 322 14.06 -11.30 -3.37
N GLN A 323 13.68 -11.70 -4.60
CA GLN A 323 14.04 -10.99 -5.83
C GLN A 323 13.30 -9.64 -5.96
N SER A 324 12.20 -9.45 -5.25
CA SER A 324 11.46 -8.19 -5.24
C SER A 324 11.61 -7.47 -3.91
N LYS A 325 12.11 -6.23 -3.92
CA LYS A 325 12.38 -5.42 -2.72
C LYS A 325 11.68 -4.07 -2.82
N LEU A 326 10.63 -3.89 -2.00
CA LEU A 326 9.88 -2.64 -1.90
C LEU A 326 9.79 -2.20 -0.43
N PRO A 327 9.77 -0.89 -0.14
CA PRO A 327 9.74 -0.39 1.24
C PRO A 327 8.61 -1.00 2.08
N PHE A 328 7.39 -1.14 1.53
CA PHE A 328 6.23 -1.65 2.27
C PHE A 328 6.35 -3.12 2.68
N TYR A 329 7.22 -3.92 2.07
CA TYR A 329 7.40 -5.32 2.45
C TYR A 329 7.92 -5.49 3.88
N ILE A 330 8.67 -4.51 4.39
CA ILE A 330 9.20 -4.54 5.75
C ILE A 330 8.32 -3.82 6.79
N LEU A 331 7.09 -3.42 6.42
CA LEU A 331 6.16 -2.83 7.39
C LEU A 331 5.92 -3.70 8.64
N PRO A 332 5.80 -5.03 8.55
CA PRO A 332 5.67 -5.89 9.74
C PRO A 332 6.82 -5.79 10.74
N LEU A 333 8.03 -5.41 10.30
CA LEU A 333 9.19 -5.23 11.19
C LEU A 333 9.00 -4.07 12.17
N PHE A 334 8.09 -3.13 11.88
CA PHE A 334 7.80 -2.03 12.81
C PHE A 334 7.06 -2.49 14.07
N LEU A 335 6.46 -3.68 14.08
CA LEU A 335 5.95 -4.31 15.31
C LEU A 335 7.10 -4.59 16.31
N PRO A 336 8.11 -5.45 16.02
CA PRO A 336 9.20 -5.69 16.96
C PRO A 336 10.04 -4.44 17.25
N VAL A 337 10.22 -3.54 16.27
CA VAL A 337 10.91 -2.25 16.46
C VAL A 337 10.16 -1.40 17.47
N SER A 338 8.85 -1.26 17.37
CA SER A 338 8.05 -0.46 18.31
C SER A 338 7.99 -1.07 19.71
N LEU A 339 7.97 -2.40 19.81
CA LEU A 339 8.07 -3.10 21.09
C LEU A 339 9.44 -2.84 21.77
N ALA A 340 10.53 -2.95 21.02
CA ALA A 340 11.88 -2.71 21.54
C ALA A 340 12.09 -1.24 21.97
N ILE A 341 11.74 -0.30 21.08
CA ILE A 341 11.86 1.14 21.33
C ILE A 341 10.93 1.56 22.49
N GLY A 342 9.67 1.10 22.49
CA GLY A 342 8.70 1.42 23.54
C GLY A 342 9.15 0.92 24.91
N ARG A 343 9.73 -0.27 24.98
CA ARG A 343 10.34 -0.77 26.23
C ARG A 343 11.51 0.10 26.67
N GLY A 344 12.41 0.47 25.77
CA GLY A 344 13.53 1.39 26.06
C GLY A 344 13.04 2.75 26.54
N LEU A 345 12.05 3.33 25.86
CA LEU A 345 11.46 4.62 26.22
C LEU A 345 10.82 4.59 27.61
N TYR A 346 10.05 3.53 27.93
CA TYR A 346 9.51 3.34 29.27
C TYR A 346 10.60 3.34 30.34
N LEU A 347 11.73 2.66 30.12
CA LEU A 347 12.83 2.65 31.07
C LEU A 347 13.46 4.03 31.26
N LEU A 348 13.67 4.78 30.20
CA LEU A 348 14.19 6.14 30.25
C LEU A 348 13.26 7.11 31.03
N VAL A 349 11.94 6.94 30.87
CA VAL A 349 10.96 7.74 31.62
C VAL A 349 10.92 7.30 33.09
N LYS A 350 10.89 5.99 33.36
CA LYS A 350 10.87 5.43 34.72
C LYS A 350 12.09 5.85 35.54
N ASP A 351 13.26 5.84 34.90
CA ASP A 351 14.52 6.23 35.54
C ASP A 351 14.73 7.77 35.55
N GLN A 352 13.68 8.53 35.22
CA GLN A 352 13.67 10.01 35.16
C GLN A 352 14.73 10.62 34.22
N ARG A 353 15.23 9.84 33.26
CA ARG A 353 16.20 10.30 32.25
C ARG A 353 15.55 11.12 31.14
N ILE A 354 14.25 10.94 30.96
CA ILE A 354 13.39 11.75 30.10
C ILE A 354 12.18 12.19 30.95
N LYS A 355 11.95 13.49 31.01
CA LYS A 355 10.76 14.05 31.67
C LYS A 355 9.52 13.75 30.84
N LEU A 356 8.38 13.53 31.48
CA LEU A 356 7.11 13.32 30.78
C LEU A 356 6.75 14.50 29.86
N SER A 357 7.06 15.73 30.28
CA SER A 357 6.88 16.92 29.44
C SER A 357 7.68 16.85 28.14
N THR A 358 8.92 16.36 28.18
CA THR A 358 9.73 16.17 26.96
C THR A 358 9.08 15.15 26.02
N LEU A 359 8.55 14.05 26.59
CA LEU A 359 7.83 13.05 25.79
C LEU A 359 6.61 13.67 25.10
N VAL A 360 5.81 14.44 25.82
CA VAL A 360 4.64 15.15 25.27
C VAL A 360 5.07 16.09 24.16
N TRP A 361 6.11 16.89 24.36
CA TRP A 361 6.62 17.79 23.30
C TRP A 361 7.08 17.04 22.05
N VAL A 362 7.81 15.94 22.21
CA VAL A 362 8.22 15.08 21.07
C VAL A 362 6.99 14.60 20.30
N VAL A 363 5.97 14.12 20.99
CA VAL A 363 4.72 13.65 20.36
C VAL A 363 4.02 14.80 19.62
N CYS A 364 3.84 15.94 20.28
CA CYS A 364 3.17 17.10 19.68
C CYS A 364 3.90 17.59 18.41
N ILE A 365 5.23 17.76 18.49
CA ILE A 365 6.04 18.19 17.34
C ILE A 365 5.94 17.16 16.22
N THR A 366 6.02 15.87 16.55
CA THR A 366 5.92 14.80 15.55
C THR A 366 4.56 14.82 14.85
N VAL A 367 3.48 14.89 15.60
CA VAL A 367 2.12 14.93 15.03
C VAL A 367 1.91 16.18 14.18
N ILE A 368 2.33 17.35 14.67
CA ILE A 368 2.26 18.60 13.89
C ILE A 368 3.06 18.47 12.58
N THR A 369 4.28 17.95 12.65
CA THR A 369 5.12 17.74 11.46
C THR A 369 4.48 16.78 10.47
N MET A 370 3.93 15.66 10.94
CA MET A 370 3.24 14.68 10.09
C MET A 370 1.99 15.27 9.44
N VAL A 371 1.17 16.00 10.21
CA VAL A 371 -0.04 16.67 9.70
C VAL A 371 0.33 17.75 8.69
N ALA A 372 1.35 18.55 8.97
CA ALA A 372 1.87 19.55 8.04
C ALA A 372 2.40 18.90 6.75
N ALA A 373 3.16 17.81 6.85
CA ALA A 373 3.65 17.07 5.69
C ALA A 373 2.51 16.51 4.83
N LYS A 374 1.45 15.97 5.45
CA LYS A 374 0.22 15.54 4.74
C LYS A 374 -0.49 16.72 4.06
N GLY A 375 -0.59 17.86 4.75
CA GLY A 375 -1.15 19.09 4.18
C GLY A 375 -0.34 19.59 2.99
N ILE A 376 0.99 19.61 3.09
CA ILE A 376 1.88 19.97 1.98
C ILE A 376 1.66 19.00 0.81
N ALA A 377 1.69 17.69 1.06
CA ALA A 377 1.48 16.68 0.01
C ALA A 377 0.10 16.80 -0.67
N ALA A 378 -0.93 17.26 0.06
CA ALA A 378 -2.26 17.49 -0.48
C ALA A 378 -2.32 18.65 -1.49
N HIS A 379 -1.46 19.66 -1.33
CA HIS A 379 -1.46 20.88 -2.15
C HIS A 379 -0.32 20.93 -3.18
N THR A 380 0.72 20.09 -2.98
CA THR A 380 1.84 20.04 -3.92
C THR A 380 1.50 19.18 -5.14
N PRO A 381 1.72 19.67 -6.38
CA PRO A 381 1.58 18.87 -7.58
C PRO A 381 2.51 17.66 -7.54
N PHE A 382 1.97 16.49 -7.80
CA PHE A 382 2.78 15.27 -7.92
C PHE A 382 2.45 14.56 -9.25
N PRO A 383 3.46 14.13 -10.02
CA PRO A 383 3.25 13.57 -11.37
C PRO A 383 2.36 12.33 -11.40
N LYS A 384 2.27 11.60 -10.29
CA LYS A 384 1.47 10.39 -10.16
C LYS A 384 0.06 10.66 -9.61
N ASP A 385 -0.31 11.92 -9.35
CA ASP A 385 -1.68 12.28 -8.91
C ASP A 385 -2.62 12.33 -10.11
N MET A 386 -3.39 11.26 -10.29
CA MET A 386 -4.31 11.10 -11.43
C MET A 386 -5.55 11.98 -11.35
N ARG A 387 -5.91 12.50 -10.16
CA ARG A 387 -7.05 13.40 -10.01
C ARG A 387 -6.88 14.69 -10.83
N ARG A 388 -5.68 15.26 -10.85
CA ARG A 388 -5.39 16.47 -11.62
C ARG A 388 -5.53 16.25 -13.11
N LEU A 389 -5.01 15.12 -13.59
CA LEU A 389 -5.13 14.74 -14.99
C LEU A 389 -6.60 14.52 -15.37
N ALA A 390 -7.37 13.85 -14.52
CA ALA A 390 -8.80 13.64 -14.71
C ALA A 390 -9.56 14.97 -14.76
N LEU A 391 -9.31 15.90 -13.83
CA LEU A 391 -9.93 17.22 -13.81
C LEU A 391 -9.60 18.03 -15.06
N ALA A 392 -8.37 17.97 -15.55
CA ALA A 392 -7.96 18.66 -16.78
C ALA A 392 -8.70 18.11 -18.01
N ILE A 393 -8.90 16.79 -18.07
CA ILE A 393 -9.67 16.17 -19.15
C ILE A 393 -11.14 16.57 -19.06
N THR A 394 -11.73 16.45 -17.87
CA THR A 394 -13.14 16.78 -17.63
C THR A 394 -13.44 18.26 -17.93
N SER A 395 -12.50 19.17 -17.68
CA SER A 395 -12.68 20.60 -18.01
C SER A 395 -12.75 20.90 -19.51
N GLU A 396 -12.27 19.99 -20.36
CA GLU A 396 -12.31 20.11 -21.81
C GLU A 396 -13.50 19.36 -22.46
N THR A 397 -14.30 18.66 -21.64
CA THR A 397 -15.48 17.91 -22.09
C THR A 397 -16.75 18.63 -21.67
N SER A 398 -17.76 18.65 -22.55
CA SER A 398 -19.11 19.03 -22.13
C SER A 398 -19.78 17.86 -21.39
N ALA A 399 -20.81 18.13 -20.61
CA ALA A 399 -21.53 17.10 -19.84
C ALA A 399 -22.10 15.95 -20.70
N THR A 400 -22.32 16.20 -21.98
CA THR A 400 -22.85 15.24 -22.96
C THR A 400 -21.78 14.55 -23.79
N ASP A 401 -20.55 15.08 -23.80
CA ASP A 401 -19.45 14.55 -24.62
C ASP A 401 -18.74 13.42 -23.84
N ARG A 402 -18.70 12.23 -24.40
CA ARG A 402 -17.99 11.07 -23.85
C ARG A 402 -16.78 10.74 -24.73
N PRO A 403 -15.69 11.52 -24.64
CA PRO A 403 -14.55 11.31 -25.52
C PRO A 403 -13.92 9.94 -25.30
N GLN A 404 -13.48 9.32 -26.39
CA GLN A 404 -12.54 8.21 -26.30
C GLN A 404 -11.18 8.74 -25.83
N ILE A 405 -10.59 8.09 -24.82
CA ILE A 405 -9.30 8.52 -24.28
C ILE A 405 -8.25 7.47 -24.64
N ILE A 406 -7.26 7.89 -25.41
CA ILE A 406 -6.14 7.07 -25.85
C ILE A 406 -4.90 7.50 -25.06
N VAL A 407 -4.24 6.57 -24.37
CA VAL A 407 -3.01 6.80 -23.62
C VAL A 407 -1.84 6.22 -24.39
N LEU A 408 -0.84 7.05 -24.66
CA LEU A 408 0.39 6.63 -25.33
C LEU A 408 1.52 6.47 -24.33
N GLY A 409 1.97 5.25 -24.17
CA GLY A 409 3.04 4.88 -23.27
C GLY A 409 2.77 3.55 -22.59
N ASP A 410 3.75 3.14 -21.76
CA ASP A 410 3.68 1.87 -21.05
C ASP A 410 3.08 2.03 -19.64
N ASP A 411 2.69 3.24 -19.25
CA ASP A 411 2.05 3.53 -17.97
C ASP A 411 0.55 3.20 -18.03
N PRO A 412 0.03 2.31 -17.19
CA PRO A 412 -1.36 1.85 -17.29
C PRO A 412 -2.43 2.86 -16.89
N LEU A 413 -2.11 3.87 -16.06
CA LEU A 413 -2.99 4.97 -15.59
C LEU A 413 -4.35 4.50 -15.00
N TYR A 414 -4.38 3.43 -14.22
CA TYR A 414 -5.59 2.90 -13.60
C TYR A 414 -6.32 3.90 -12.68
N GLY A 415 -5.57 4.80 -12.02
CA GLY A 415 -6.18 5.87 -11.24
C GLY A 415 -6.95 6.86 -12.11
N LEU A 416 -6.56 7.05 -13.36
CA LEU A 416 -7.30 7.88 -14.30
C LEU A 416 -8.64 7.21 -14.69
N GLU A 417 -8.67 5.90 -14.90
CA GLU A 417 -9.90 5.13 -15.13
C GLU A 417 -10.86 5.22 -13.95
N PHE A 418 -10.31 5.10 -12.73
CA PHE A 418 -11.08 5.27 -11.51
C PHE A 418 -11.79 6.63 -11.44
N TYR A 419 -11.11 7.73 -11.79
CA TYR A 419 -11.71 9.08 -11.75
C TYR A 419 -12.67 9.34 -12.89
N LEU A 420 -12.34 8.90 -14.10
CA LEU A 420 -13.15 9.18 -15.30
C LEU A 420 -14.31 8.21 -15.49
N ASP A 421 -14.35 7.10 -14.72
CA ASP A 421 -15.38 6.05 -14.82
C ASP A 421 -15.48 5.42 -16.21
N ARG A 422 -14.33 5.18 -16.82
CA ARG A 422 -14.27 4.59 -18.16
C ARG A 422 -12.92 3.94 -18.43
N LEU A 423 -12.93 2.98 -19.36
CA LEU A 423 -11.71 2.37 -19.86
C LEU A 423 -10.90 3.34 -20.72
N LEU A 424 -9.60 3.22 -20.62
CA LEU A 424 -8.65 3.90 -21.48
C LEU A 424 -8.16 2.95 -22.57
N VAL A 425 -8.05 3.45 -23.80
CA VAL A 425 -7.39 2.72 -24.88
C VAL A 425 -5.87 2.95 -24.73
N ARG A 426 -5.14 1.91 -24.40
CA ARG A 426 -3.68 2.00 -24.22
C ARG A 426 -2.96 1.63 -25.50
N VAL A 427 -1.97 2.41 -25.86
CA VAL A 427 -1.12 2.18 -27.04
C VAL A 427 0.34 2.21 -26.60
N SER A 428 1.01 1.06 -26.70
CA SER A 428 2.43 0.91 -26.34
C SER A 428 3.37 1.36 -27.47
N TRP A 429 4.53 1.90 -27.07
CA TRP A 429 5.61 2.24 -28.00
C TRP A 429 6.39 1.01 -28.48
N THR A 430 6.33 -0.09 -27.74
CA THR A 430 7.09 -1.33 -27.99
C THR A 430 6.15 -2.46 -28.37
N GLU A 431 6.52 -3.24 -29.36
CA GLU A 431 5.86 -4.51 -29.66
C GLU A 431 6.18 -5.48 -28.52
N GLY A 432 5.17 -5.86 -27.72
CA GLY A 432 5.32 -6.77 -26.59
C GLY A 432 5.23 -6.14 -25.18
N GLY A 433 4.70 -4.92 -25.07
CA GLY A 433 4.28 -4.32 -23.79
C GLY A 433 3.18 -5.13 -23.08
N GLU A 434 2.87 -4.79 -21.83
CA GLU A 434 1.85 -5.47 -21.02
C GLU A 434 0.57 -5.77 -21.80
N THR A 435 -0.01 -6.92 -21.54
CA THR A 435 -0.99 -7.68 -22.33
C THR A 435 -2.26 -6.96 -22.80
N SER A 436 -2.54 -5.74 -22.34
CA SER A 436 -3.75 -4.98 -22.70
C SER A 436 -3.51 -3.79 -23.64
N ALA A 437 -2.25 -3.44 -23.95
CA ALA A 437 -1.93 -2.30 -24.79
C ALA A 437 -1.86 -2.67 -26.28
N LEU A 438 -2.52 -1.89 -27.14
CA LEU A 438 -2.40 -2.02 -28.58
C LEU A 438 -0.99 -1.61 -29.05
N PRO A 439 -0.37 -2.29 -30.01
CA PRO A 439 0.88 -1.84 -30.59
C PRO A 439 0.67 -0.52 -31.37
N PHE A 440 1.71 0.31 -31.45
CA PHE A 440 1.62 1.66 -32.02
C PHE A 440 1.10 1.69 -33.47
N ASN A 441 1.34 0.64 -34.26
CA ASN A 441 0.82 0.51 -35.62
C ASN A 441 -0.72 0.44 -35.71
N ARG A 442 -1.40 0.08 -34.60
CA ARG A 442 -2.87 0.09 -34.49
C ARG A 442 -3.45 1.40 -33.93
N LEU A 443 -2.65 2.43 -33.73
CA LEU A 443 -3.14 3.74 -33.29
C LEU A 443 -4.17 4.33 -34.27
N GLN A 444 -3.97 4.14 -35.60
CA GLN A 444 -4.91 4.57 -36.61
C GLN A 444 -6.27 3.88 -36.48
N GLU A 445 -6.26 2.58 -36.23
CA GLU A 445 -7.46 1.77 -35.98
C GLU A 445 -8.19 2.25 -34.71
N ALA A 446 -7.46 2.50 -33.64
CA ALA A 446 -8.01 3.01 -32.39
C ALA A 446 -8.64 4.41 -32.56
N ILE A 447 -8.03 5.30 -33.34
CA ILE A 447 -8.58 6.62 -33.68
C ILE A 447 -9.79 6.47 -34.63
N GLY A 448 -9.77 5.53 -35.58
CA GLY A 448 -10.85 5.26 -36.50
C GLY A 448 -12.14 4.86 -35.82
N VAL A 449 -12.07 3.94 -34.87
CA VAL A 449 -13.23 3.46 -34.08
C VAL A 449 -13.97 4.61 -33.40
N GLY A 450 -13.25 5.52 -32.72
CA GLY A 450 -13.88 6.66 -32.04
C GLY A 450 -14.49 7.67 -33.02
N ARG A 451 -13.87 7.85 -34.19
CA ARG A 451 -14.41 8.71 -35.25
C ARG A 451 -15.72 8.19 -35.85
N ASP A 452 -15.77 6.89 -36.10
CA ASP A 452 -16.96 6.24 -36.65
C ASP A 452 -18.15 6.30 -35.68
N GLN A 453 -17.86 6.40 -34.39
CA GLN A 453 -18.88 6.61 -33.34
C GLN A 453 -19.25 8.10 -33.15
N GLY A 454 -18.63 9.03 -33.88
CA GLY A 454 -18.88 10.47 -33.72
C GLY A 454 -18.39 11.07 -32.41
N GLU A 455 -17.47 10.37 -31.69
CA GLU A 455 -16.94 10.80 -30.41
C GLU A 455 -15.71 11.71 -30.58
N SER A 456 -15.54 12.66 -29.66
CA SER A 456 -14.26 13.38 -29.50
C SER A 456 -13.19 12.41 -29.03
N ILE A 457 -11.97 12.53 -29.55
CA ILE A 457 -10.86 11.67 -29.12
C ILE A 457 -9.81 12.51 -28.41
N PHE A 458 -9.41 12.08 -27.24
CA PHE A 458 -8.32 12.66 -26.48
C PHE A 458 -7.13 11.71 -26.45
N VAL A 459 -6.01 12.16 -26.98
CA VAL A 459 -4.75 11.41 -26.94
C VAL A 459 -3.85 12.00 -25.87
N LEU A 460 -3.56 11.24 -24.84
CA LEU A 460 -2.67 11.59 -23.74
C LEU A 460 -1.26 11.10 -24.02
N VAL A 461 -0.29 11.99 -23.92
CA VAL A 461 1.12 11.68 -24.18
C VAL A 461 1.98 12.24 -23.04
N HIS A 462 2.89 11.44 -22.54
CA HIS A 462 3.90 11.92 -21.60
C HIS A 462 4.86 12.88 -22.34
N ASN A 463 5.14 14.07 -21.75
CA ASN A 463 5.91 15.14 -22.41
C ASN A 463 7.29 14.69 -22.90
N LYS A 464 7.94 13.73 -22.22
CA LYS A 464 9.20 13.13 -22.68
C LYS A 464 9.09 12.43 -24.03
N GLY A 465 7.91 11.91 -24.38
CA GLY A 465 7.63 11.24 -25.64
C GLY A 465 6.97 12.12 -26.70
N LEU A 466 6.55 13.35 -26.32
CA LEU A 466 5.71 14.21 -27.16
C LEU A 466 6.30 14.49 -28.54
N VAL A 467 7.57 14.88 -28.62
CA VAL A 467 8.24 15.19 -29.90
C VAL A 467 8.30 13.96 -30.81
N ARG A 468 8.64 12.80 -30.24
CA ARG A 468 8.66 11.52 -30.98
C ARG A 468 7.26 11.15 -31.47
N PHE A 469 6.26 11.39 -30.64
CA PHE A 469 4.86 11.12 -30.98
C PHE A 469 4.38 12.05 -32.11
N LEU A 470 4.53 13.36 -31.96
CA LEU A 470 4.11 14.33 -32.96
C LEU A 470 4.69 14.01 -34.34
N ARG A 471 5.97 13.61 -34.39
CA ARG A 471 6.63 13.17 -35.65
C ARG A 471 6.01 11.90 -36.26
N LYS A 472 5.53 10.98 -35.40
CA LYS A 472 4.85 9.77 -35.89
C LYS A 472 3.39 10.04 -36.22
N LEU A 473 2.71 10.92 -35.49
CA LEU A 473 1.32 11.28 -35.70
C LEU A 473 1.14 12.03 -37.00
N SER A 474 2.09 12.89 -37.42
CA SER A 474 2.04 13.57 -38.73
C SER A 474 2.00 12.59 -39.88
N LYS A 475 2.68 11.44 -39.76
CA LYS A 475 2.62 10.37 -40.78
C LYS A 475 1.30 9.61 -40.79
N VAL A 476 0.57 9.60 -39.65
CA VAL A 476 -0.68 8.85 -39.48
C VAL A 476 -1.92 9.67 -39.81
N LEU A 477 -1.94 10.95 -39.43
CA LEU A 477 -3.10 11.84 -39.58
C LEU A 477 -2.98 12.84 -40.75
N GLY A 478 -1.83 12.85 -41.47
CA GLY A 478 -1.51 13.84 -42.50
C GLY A 478 -0.92 15.14 -41.91
N GLU A 479 -0.24 15.91 -42.76
CA GLU A 479 0.47 17.14 -42.34
C GLU A 479 -0.46 18.25 -41.85
N GLU A 480 -1.73 18.24 -42.25
CA GLU A 480 -2.71 19.27 -41.89
C GLU A 480 -3.03 19.36 -40.40
N CYS A 481 -2.88 18.25 -39.66
CA CYS A 481 -3.05 18.24 -38.17
C CYS A 481 -1.87 18.88 -37.42
N LEU A 482 -0.72 19.06 -38.07
CA LEU A 482 0.52 19.30 -37.35
C LEU A 482 1.42 20.40 -37.90
N GLU A 483 0.96 21.19 -38.87
CA GLU A 483 1.77 22.20 -39.57
C GLU A 483 2.39 23.32 -38.71
N ARG A 484 2.30 23.34 -37.42
CA ARG A 484 3.14 24.15 -36.47
C ARG A 484 2.89 23.78 -35.02
N PRO A 485 3.38 22.65 -34.51
CA PRO A 485 3.10 22.25 -33.12
C PRO A 485 3.86 23.06 -32.06
N ILE A 486 4.94 23.77 -32.41
CA ILE A 486 5.86 24.37 -31.43
C ILE A 486 5.46 25.82 -31.07
N GLN A 487 4.72 26.55 -31.89
CA GLN A 487 4.33 27.94 -31.59
C GLN A 487 2.96 28.11 -30.89
N VAL A 488 2.18 27.03 -30.70
CA VAL A 488 0.78 27.12 -30.24
C VAL A 488 0.64 27.19 -28.71
N ILE A 489 1.72 26.99 -27.97
CA ILE A 489 1.64 26.92 -26.48
C ILE A 489 1.49 28.29 -25.80
N ALA A 490 1.70 29.41 -26.53
CA ALA A 490 1.79 30.72 -25.90
C ALA A 490 0.54 31.61 -25.99
N ASN A 491 -0.34 31.50 -26.99
CA ASN A 491 -1.48 32.43 -27.11
C ASN A 491 -2.76 31.74 -27.61
N GLY A 492 -3.81 31.86 -26.79
CA GLY A 492 -5.15 31.32 -27.06
C GLY A 492 -5.79 31.86 -28.33
N SER A 493 -6.68 31.07 -28.89
CA SER A 493 -7.57 31.18 -30.06
C SER A 493 -7.10 30.43 -31.30
N LEU A 494 -7.47 29.18 -31.35
CA LEU A 494 -7.50 28.36 -32.55
C LEU A 494 -8.73 27.42 -32.46
N GLU A 495 -9.93 28.03 -32.51
CA GLU A 495 -11.18 27.28 -32.33
C GLU A 495 -11.52 26.34 -33.50
N ASP A 496 -10.94 26.53 -34.70
CA ASP A 496 -11.38 25.84 -35.92
C ASP A 496 -10.46 24.74 -36.47
N ARG A 497 -9.46 24.30 -35.72
CA ARG A 497 -8.55 23.25 -36.22
C ARG A 497 -8.99 21.84 -35.85
N PRO A 498 -8.74 20.83 -36.69
CA PRO A 498 -9.10 19.43 -36.45
C PRO A 498 -8.39 18.79 -35.26
N CYS A 499 -7.21 19.30 -34.91
CA CYS A 499 -6.43 18.81 -33.74
C CYS A 499 -5.95 19.98 -32.88
N ARG A 500 -6.16 19.89 -31.56
CA ARG A 500 -5.69 20.88 -30.59
C ARG A 500 -4.77 20.22 -29.55
N LEU A 501 -3.55 20.74 -29.46
CA LEU A 501 -2.58 20.33 -28.40
C LEU A 501 -2.74 21.26 -27.20
N LYS A 502 -2.90 20.67 -26.01
CA LYS A 502 -2.89 21.36 -24.73
C LYS A 502 -1.87 20.71 -23.81
N LYS A 503 -0.92 21.49 -23.30
CA LYS A 503 -0.07 21.04 -22.20
C LYS A 503 -0.90 21.06 -20.91
N ILE A 504 -1.05 19.92 -20.25
CA ILE A 504 -1.82 19.79 -19.01
C ILE A 504 -0.95 20.21 -17.82
N ASP A 505 0.27 19.65 -17.75
CA ASP A 505 1.25 19.93 -16.72
C ASP A 505 2.68 19.72 -17.24
N GLU A 506 3.68 19.66 -16.36
CA GLU A 506 5.07 19.40 -16.73
C GLU A 506 5.30 17.99 -17.31
N HIS A 507 4.38 17.06 -17.10
CA HIS A 507 4.53 15.65 -17.44
C HIS A 507 3.61 15.21 -18.58
N TRP A 508 2.42 15.79 -18.71
CA TRP A 508 1.40 15.34 -19.62
C TRP A 508 0.95 16.43 -20.58
N SER A 509 0.74 16.02 -21.82
CA SER A 509 0.07 16.79 -22.87
C SER A 509 -1.10 16.00 -23.44
N MET A 510 -2.15 16.72 -23.82
CA MET A 510 -3.36 16.16 -24.41
C MET A 510 -3.55 16.73 -25.80
N ILE A 511 -3.88 15.85 -26.74
CA ILE A 511 -4.28 16.24 -28.10
C ILE A 511 -5.74 15.89 -28.25
N ARG A 512 -6.57 16.90 -28.51
CA ARG A 512 -7.99 16.72 -28.86
C ARG A 512 -8.13 16.59 -30.35
N ILE A 513 -8.79 15.53 -30.83
CA ILE A 513 -9.15 15.28 -32.22
C ILE A 513 -10.66 15.39 -32.30
N ARG A 514 -11.18 16.30 -33.14
CA ARG A 514 -12.63 16.51 -33.33
C ARG A 514 -13.24 15.43 -34.22
N PRO A 515 -14.51 15.02 -33.96
CA PRO A 515 -15.26 14.19 -34.91
C PRO A 515 -15.38 14.88 -36.26
N GLY A 516 -15.29 14.16 -37.36
CA GLY A 516 -15.50 14.69 -38.71
C GLY A 516 -14.35 15.43 -39.39
N SER A 517 -13.17 15.53 -38.73
CA SER A 517 -11.97 16.04 -39.42
C SER A 517 -11.40 14.95 -40.34
N THR A 518 -11.93 14.87 -41.56
CA THR A 518 -11.45 13.93 -42.56
C THR A 518 -10.17 14.45 -43.20
N ALA A 519 -9.05 13.76 -42.99
CA ALA A 519 -8.06 13.66 -44.05
C ALA A 519 -8.68 12.74 -45.11
N SER A 520 -9.09 13.32 -46.27
CA SER A 520 -9.62 12.52 -47.35
C SER A 520 -8.55 11.56 -47.87
N PRO A 521 -8.87 10.28 -48.10
CA PRO A 521 -7.88 9.27 -48.55
C PRO A 521 -7.53 9.42 -50.05
N GLU A 522 -7.86 10.53 -50.68
CA GLU A 522 -7.84 10.67 -52.15
C GLU A 522 -6.60 11.34 -52.76
N LYS A 523 -5.42 11.32 -52.12
CA LYS A 523 -4.19 11.82 -52.80
C LYS A 523 -2.97 10.95 -52.67
N THR A 524 -3.11 9.62 -52.76
CA THR A 524 -1.94 8.74 -52.99
C THR A 524 -2.16 7.78 -54.15
N ALA A 525 -2.70 8.31 -55.26
CA ALA A 525 -2.70 7.64 -56.57
C ALA A 525 -2.25 8.66 -57.63
N LYS A 526 -0.96 8.94 -57.69
CA LYS A 526 -0.24 9.30 -58.90
C LYS A 526 1.26 9.13 -58.72
#